data_75c94a608fa414464bd07363f0299a3e
#
_entry.id   75c94a608fa414464bd07363f0299a3e
#
_cell.length_a   1.000
_cell.length_b   1.000
_cell.length_c   1.000
_cell.angle_alpha   90.00
_cell.angle_beta   90.00
_cell.angle_gamma   90.00
#
_symmetry.space_group_name_H-M   'P 1'
#
loop_
_entity.id
_entity.type
_entity.pdbx_description
1 polymer ?
#
loop_
_entity_poly.entity_id
_entity_poly.type
_entity_poly.pdbx_seq_one_letter_code
_entity_poly.pdbx_strand_id
1 'polypeptide(L)'
;MKAMRRRIALQKHFVRNPRNTAVEFCGSFGSAHASSRRFGWLREKYDRRCVATDRCLLILLTAIVLFYVTSCATFSHHEFSEPIAGWQTRTGQLMYRSPNTTLIGDAIVRFSKTGDFELTVSKGPGITLLSLRQDAAFAEVKGAFARHSWSGPVDQAPPQLRGWLALREQFIHAPDRKTLRYVSDNETFLFRF
;
A
#
# COMPACT_ATOMS: atom_id res chain seq x y z
N MET A 1 39.40 -16.45 -32.32
CA MET A 1 37.94 -16.29 -32.22
C MET A 1 37.36 -17.52 -31.54
N LYS A 2 37.04 -17.45 -30.23
CA LYS A 2 36.43 -18.54 -29.45
C LYS A 2 35.13 -18.06 -28.85
N ALA A 3 34.04 -18.62 -29.34
CA ALA A 3 32.67 -18.34 -28.87
C ALA A 3 32.44 -19.04 -27.51
N MET A 4 32.16 -18.26 -26.48
CA MET A 4 31.90 -18.76 -25.13
C MET A 4 30.38 -18.76 -24.93
N ARG A 5 29.72 -19.89 -25.20
CA ARG A 5 28.32 -20.14 -24.88
C ARG A 5 28.17 -20.36 -23.37
N ARG A 6 27.61 -19.42 -22.64
CA ARG A 6 27.13 -19.62 -21.26
C ARG A 6 25.68 -20.07 -21.28
N ARG A 7 25.43 -21.29 -20.83
CA ARG A 7 24.13 -21.86 -20.54
C ARG A 7 23.59 -21.23 -19.26
N ILE A 8 22.44 -20.58 -19.36
CA ILE A 8 21.68 -20.11 -18.20
C ILE A 8 20.79 -21.27 -17.77
N ALA A 9 21.04 -21.81 -16.59
CA ALA A 9 20.22 -22.83 -15.95
C ALA A 9 18.98 -22.14 -15.35
N LEU A 10 17.80 -22.50 -15.85
CA LEU A 10 16.51 -22.11 -15.28
C LEU A 10 16.25 -22.96 -14.03
N GLN A 11 16.38 -22.36 -12.86
CA GLN A 11 15.99 -22.97 -11.59
C GLN A 11 14.51 -22.67 -11.33
N LYS A 12 13.67 -23.67 -11.60
CA LYS A 12 12.23 -23.65 -11.25
C LYS A 12 12.09 -23.85 -9.75
N HIS A 13 11.80 -22.80 -9.00
CA HIS A 13 11.33 -22.91 -7.62
C HIS A 13 9.86 -23.32 -7.62
N PHE A 14 9.63 -24.56 -7.22
CA PHE A 14 8.32 -25.17 -6.99
C PHE A 14 7.80 -24.68 -5.62
N VAL A 15 6.85 -23.76 -5.62
CA VAL A 15 6.15 -23.32 -4.40
C VAL A 15 5.11 -24.36 -4.03
N ARG A 16 5.36 -25.07 -2.94
CA ARG A 16 4.50 -26.07 -2.34
C ARG A 16 3.40 -25.38 -1.54
N ASN A 17 2.17 -25.54 -1.96
CA ASN A 17 0.96 -25.04 -1.29
C ASN A 17 0.59 -26.00 -0.12
N PRO A 18 0.49 -25.54 1.14
CA PRO A 18 -0.02 -26.37 2.24
C PRO A 18 -1.54 -26.37 2.21
N ARG A 19 -2.08 -27.58 2.03
CA ARG A 19 -3.51 -27.91 2.06
C ARG A 19 -4.10 -27.65 3.43
N ASN A 20 -5.30 -27.07 3.41
CA ASN A 20 -6.28 -27.01 4.48
C ASN A 20 -6.60 -28.41 4.98
N THR A 21 -6.38 -28.66 6.26
CA THR A 21 -6.98 -29.77 6.99
C THR A 21 -8.12 -29.24 7.83
N ALA A 22 -9.33 -29.38 7.31
CA ALA A 22 -10.56 -29.25 8.08
C ALA A 22 -10.64 -30.48 9.02
N VAL A 23 -10.63 -30.23 10.32
CA VAL A 23 -10.93 -31.25 11.32
C VAL A 23 -12.41 -31.15 11.65
N GLU A 24 -13.20 -32.05 11.05
CA GLU A 24 -14.57 -32.32 11.48
C GLU A 24 -14.51 -33.09 12.82
N PHE A 25 -14.99 -32.46 13.88
CA PHE A 25 -15.22 -33.12 15.16
C PHE A 25 -16.71 -33.39 15.30
N CYS A 26 -17.15 -34.52 14.76
CA CYS A 26 -18.50 -35.05 14.95
C CYS A 26 -18.51 -35.92 16.20
N GLY A 27 -18.87 -35.30 17.33
CA GLY A 27 -19.07 -36.02 18.61
C GLY A 27 -20.50 -36.55 18.72
N SER A 28 -20.66 -37.83 18.40
CA SER A 28 -21.87 -38.60 18.68
C SER A 28 -22.07 -38.76 20.18
N PHE A 29 -23.12 -38.14 20.74
CA PHE A 29 -23.54 -38.41 22.12
C PHE A 29 -24.69 -39.37 22.10
N GLY A 30 -24.37 -40.61 22.53
CA GLY A 30 -25.32 -41.68 22.78
C GLY A 30 -26.32 -41.36 23.90
N SER A 31 -27.55 -41.69 23.67
CA SER A 31 -28.66 -41.66 24.63
C SER A 31 -28.50 -42.75 25.68
N ALA A 32 -28.27 -42.36 26.94
CA ALA A 32 -28.43 -43.25 28.10
C ALA A 32 -29.64 -42.79 28.87
N HIS A 33 -30.73 -43.55 28.82
CA HIS A 33 -31.88 -43.47 29.71
C HIS A 33 -31.49 -44.00 31.09
N ALA A 34 -31.39 -43.12 32.07
CA ALA A 34 -31.31 -43.52 33.49
C ALA A 34 -32.24 -42.63 34.31
N SER A 35 -33.29 -43.31 34.82
CA SER A 35 -34.23 -42.87 35.81
C SER A 35 -33.51 -42.50 37.14
N SER A 36 -33.64 -41.25 37.61
CA SER A 36 -33.51 -40.97 39.03
C SER A 36 -34.18 -39.63 39.41
N ARG A 37 -35.37 -39.74 39.97
CA ARG A 37 -36.06 -38.72 40.76
C ARG A 37 -35.28 -38.53 42.05
N ARG A 38 -34.43 -37.54 42.16
CA ARG A 38 -33.97 -36.92 43.43
C ARG A 38 -32.85 -35.89 43.26
N PHE A 39 -33.00 -34.92 42.41
CA PHE A 39 -32.07 -33.76 42.41
C PHE A 39 -32.73 -32.47 41.84
N GLY A 40 -33.94 -32.15 42.34
CA GLY A 40 -34.64 -30.93 41.92
C GLY A 40 -34.02 -29.62 42.47
N TRP A 41 -33.24 -29.68 43.51
CA TRP A 41 -32.77 -28.49 44.23
C TRP A 41 -31.44 -27.89 43.70
N LEU A 42 -30.65 -28.65 43.00
CA LEU A 42 -29.38 -28.18 42.44
C LEU A 42 -29.51 -27.59 41.04
N ARG A 43 -30.59 -27.85 40.36
CA ARG A 43 -30.79 -27.38 38.96
C ARG A 43 -31.11 -25.89 38.87
N GLU A 44 -31.83 -25.35 39.84
CA GLU A 44 -32.28 -23.96 39.84
C GLU A 44 -31.14 -22.96 40.14
N LYS A 45 -30.08 -23.38 40.84
CA LYS A 45 -28.91 -22.56 41.11
C LYS A 45 -27.91 -22.52 39.95
N TYR A 46 -27.92 -23.53 39.06
CA TYR A 46 -27.01 -23.61 37.93
C TYR A 46 -27.54 -22.81 36.75
N ASP A 47 -28.87 -22.76 36.52
CA ASP A 47 -29.46 -22.01 35.39
C ASP A 47 -29.27 -20.50 35.51
N ARG A 48 -29.25 -19.94 36.72
CA ARG A 48 -29.04 -18.50 36.89
C ARG A 48 -27.61 -18.05 36.61
N ARG A 49 -26.62 -18.93 36.74
CA ARG A 49 -25.23 -18.59 36.44
C ARG A 49 -24.91 -18.65 34.95
N CYS A 50 -25.50 -19.56 34.23
CA CYS A 50 -25.32 -19.67 32.76
C CYS A 50 -25.91 -18.46 32.02
N VAL A 51 -27.07 -17.95 32.42
CA VAL A 51 -27.71 -16.79 31.76
C VAL A 51 -26.91 -15.49 31.98
N ALA A 52 -26.20 -15.35 33.14
CA ALA A 52 -25.37 -14.19 33.39
C ALA A 52 -24.06 -14.20 32.54
N THR A 53 -23.47 -15.40 32.35
CA THR A 53 -22.26 -15.54 31.51
C THR A 53 -22.53 -15.31 30.04
N ASP A 54 -23.67 -15.75 29.50
CA ASP A 54 -24.06 -15.51 28.12
C ASP A 54 -24.31 -14.03 27.82
N ARG A 55 -24.91 -13.31 28.76
CA ARG A 55 -25.11 -11.84 28.62
C ARG A 55 -23.77 -11.08 28.65
N CYS A 56 -22.82 -11.47 29.53
CA CYS A 56 -21.50 -10.88 29.54
C CYS A 56 -20.71 -11.15 28.27
N LEU A 57 -20.81 -12.37 27.73
CA LEU A 57 -20.17 -12.74 26.47
C LEU A 57 -20.73 -11.91 25.27
N LEU A 58 -22.04 -11.74 25.23
CA LEU A 58 -22.72 -10.93 24.21
C LEU A 58 -22.32 -9.46 24.28
N ILE A 59 -22.23 -8.88 25.46
CA ILE A 59 -21.77 -7.50 25.67
C ILE A 59 -20.31 -7.35 25.25
N LEU A 60 -19.47 -8.32 25.55
CA LEU A 60 -18.06 -8.31 25.18
C LEU A 60 -17.88 -8.41 23.65
N LEU A 61 -18.62 -9.28 22.99
CA LEU A 61 -18.65 -9.42 21.54
C LEU A 61 -19.15 -8.14 20.84
N THR A 62 -20.22 -7.54 21.35
CA THR A 62 -20.74 -6.27 20.79
C THR A 62 -19.75 -5.12 21.00
N ALA A 63 -19.05 -5.05 22.12
CA ALA A 63 -18.01 -4.05 22.36
C ALA A 63 -16.83 -4.24 21.40
N ILE A 64 -16.39 -5.47 21.17
CA ILE A 64 -15.33 -5.79 20.20
C ILE A 64 -15.75 -5.38 18.77
N VAL A 65 -16.96 -5.73 18.35
CA VAL A 65 -17.49 -5.34 17.02
C VAL A 65 -17.57 -3.82 16.88
N LEU A 66 -18.03 -3.11 17.91
CA LEU A 66 -18.05 -1.65 17.90
C LEU A 66 -16.65 -1.05 17.79
N PHE A 67 -15.65 -1.61 18.46
CA PHE A 67 -14.25 -1.17 18.33
C PHE A 67 -13.72 -1.37 16.89
N TYR A 68 -14.07 -2.45 16.22
CA TYR A 68 -13.67 -2.67 14.82
C TYR A 68 -14.37 -1.74 13.84
N VAL A 69 -15.63 -1.39 14.07
CA VAL A 69 -16.41 -0.51 13.19
C VAL A 69 -15.98 0.97 13.33
N THR A 70 -15.54 1.41 14.50
CA THR A 70 -15.07 2.78 14.71
C THR A 70 -13.63 3.03 14.23
N SER A 71 -12.89 1.98 13.87
CA SER A 71 -11.54 2.07 13.29
C SER A 71 -11.57 2.39 11.78
N CYS A 72 -12.67 2.91 11.22
CA CYS A 72 -12.65 3.51 9.90
C CYS A 72 -11.73 4.73 9.96
N ALA A 73 -10.48 4.57 9.51
CA ALA A 73 -9.58 5.66 9.24
C ALA A 73 -10.31 6.64 8.33
N THR A 74 -10.58 7.83 8.83
CA THR A 74 -11.01 8.95 8.02
C THR A 74 -9.90 9.22 7.04
N PHE A 75 -10.03 8.73 5.81
CA PHE A 75 -9.21 9.18 4.70
C PHE A 75 -9.52 10.66 4.53
N SER A 76 -8.66 11.52 5.04
CA SER A 76 -8.72 12.93 4.70
C SER A 76 -8.45 13.03 3.21
N HIS A 77 -9.50 13.29 2.45
CA HIS A 77 -9.38 13.53 1.01
C HIS A 77 -8.68 14.87 0.85
N HIS A 78 -7.37 14.84 0.60
CA HIS A 78 -6.62 16.05 0.30
C HIS A 78 -6.93 16.47 -1.14
N GLU A 79 -7.39 17.71 -1.31
CA GLU A 79 -7.72 18.27 -2.61
C GLU A 79 -6.51 19.03 -3.15
N PHE A 80 -5.87 18.49 -4.17
CA PHE A 80 -4.77 19.15 -4.86
C PHE A 80 -5.28 20.25 -5.76
N SER A 81 -4.55 21.36 -5.86
CA SER A 81 -4.84 22.41 -6.83
C SER A 81 -4.83 21.86 -8.26
N GLU A 82 -5.85 22.19 -9.03
CA GLU A 82 -5.85 21.82 -10.46
C GLU A 82 -4.83 22.66 -11.24
N PRO A 83 -4.20 22.10 -12.28
CA PRO A 83 -3.30 22.84 -13.15
C PRO A 83 -4.04 23.99 -13.87
N ILE A 84 -3.80 25.21 -13.42
CA ILE A 84 -4.37 26.43 -14.00
C ILE A 84 -3.33 27.18 -14.84
N ALA A 85 -3.74 28.29 -15.47
CA ALA A 85 -2.83 29.19 -16.17
C ALA A 85 -1.70 29.68 -15.23
N GLY A 86 -0.44 29.38 -15.58
CA GLY A 86 0.74 29.69 -14.76
C GLY A 86 1.57 28.48 -14.34
N TRP A 87 1.05 27.26 -14.52
CA TRP A 87 1.87 26.06 -14.38
C TRP A 87 2.84 25.92 -15.56
N GLN A 88 4.07 25.58 -15.25
CA GLN A 88 5.06 25.20 -16.25
C GLN A 88 4.93 23.71 -16.56
N THR A 89 4.92 23.37 -17.84
CA THR A 89 4.88 21.97 -18.28
C THR A 89 6.15 21.67 -19.07
N ARG A 90 6.80 20.57 -18.72
CA ARG A 90 7.98 20.06 -19.42
C ARG A 90 7.79 18.61 -19.78
N THR A 91 8.12 18.28 -21.02
CA THR A 91 8.05 16.91 -21.55
C THR A 91 9.45 16.47 -21.97
N GLY A 92 9.83 15.28 -21.58
CA GLY A 92 11.17 14.75 -21.89
C GLY A 92 11.28 13.29 -21.50
N GLN A 93 12.50 12.83 -21.28
CA GLN A 93 12.78 11.46 -20.89
C GLN A 93 13.35 11.42 -19.48
N LEU A 94 12.92 10.43 -18.70
CA LEU A 94 13.50 10.08 -17.41
C LEU A 94 14.28 8.78 -17.54
N MET A 95 15.52 8.81 -17.06
CA MET A 95 16.25 7.60 -16.67
C MET A 95 16.32 7.57 -15.13
N TYR A 96 15.68 6.59 -14.55
CA TYR A 96 15.76 6.29 -13.12
C TYR A 96 16.60 5.03 -12.92
N ARG A 97 17.51 5.08 -11.97
CA ARG A 97 18.34 3.94 -11.58
C ARG A 97 18.36 3.80 -10.06
N SER A 98 18.06 2.62 -9.60
CA SER A 98 18.25 2.17 -8.22
C SER A 98 19.13 0.90 -8.20
N PRO A 99 19.56 0.37 -7.05
CA PRO A 99 20.37 -0.85 -6.99
C PRO A 99 19.76 -2.05 -7.69
N ASN A 100 18.44 -2.14 -7.69
CA ASN A 100 17.71 -3.30 -8.19
C ASN A 100 16.95 -3.05 -9.50
N THR A 101 16.88 -1.80 -9.97
CA THR A 101 16.00 -1.45 -11.09
C THR A 101 16.58 -0.30 -11.89
N THR A 102 16.48 -0.41 -13.20
CA THR A 102 16.70 0.71 -14.12
C THR A 102 15.43 0.89 -14.96
N LEU A 103 14.91 2.12 -14.97
CA LEU A 103 13.75 2.52 -15.75
C LEU A 103 14.14 3.63 -16.73
N ILE A 104 13.69 3.49 -17.97
CA ILE A 104 13.71 4.58 -18.95
C ILE A 104 12.28 4.74 -19.44
N GLY A 105 11.77 5.96 -19.40
CA GLY A 105 10.41 6.27 -19.79
C GLY A 105 10.26 7.73 -20.20
N ASP A 106 9.12 8.05 -20.78
CA ASP A 106 8.73 9.42 -21.09
C ASP A 106 8.22 10.07 -19.80
N ALA A 107 8.63 11.30 -19.55
CA ALA A 107 8.28 12.05 -18.35
C ALA A 107 7.56 13.35 -18.74
N ILE A 108 6.43 13.59 -18.12
CA ILE A 108 5.72 14.87 -18.14
C ILE A 108 5.80 15.44 -16.72
N VAL A 109 6.40 16.60 -16.60
CA VAL A 109 6.53 17.33 -15.32
C VAL A 109 5.74 18.61 -15.42
N ARG A 110 4.88 18.85 -14.46
CA ARG A 110 4.11 20.08 -14.30
C ARG A 110 4.39 20.64 -12.92
N PHE A 111 4.64 21.92 -12.82
CA PHE A 111 4.88 22.57 -11.54
C PHE A 111 4.46 24.03 -11.56
N SER A 112 4.07 24.52 -10.39
CA SER A 112 3.69 25.91 -10.17
C SER A 112 4.76 26.64 -9.37
N LYS A 113 4.75 27.98 -9.44
CA LYS A 113 5.58 28.82 -8.57
C LYS A 113 5.11 28.77 -7.10
N THR A 114 3.86 28.40 -6.86
CA THR A 114 3.25 28.22 -5.54
C THR A 114 3.68 26.92 -4.87
N GLY A 115 4.33 26.02 -5.62
CA GLY A 115 4.90 24.82 -5.07
C GLY A 115 4.13 23.53 -5.35
N ASP A 116 3.08 23.60 -6.17
CA ASP A 116 2.42 22.39 -6.63
C ASP A 116 3.28 21.68 -7.68
N PHE A 117 3.29 20.37 -7.64
CA PHE A 117 4.14 19.55 -8.48
C PHE A 117 3.40 18.29 -8.93
N GLU A 118 3.52 17.98 -10.21
CA GLU A 118 2.98 16.77 -10.82
C GLU A 118 4.02 16.14 -11.74
N LEU A 119 4.26 14.85 -11.56
CA LEU A 119 5.14 14.06 -12.41
C LEU A 119 4.40 12.82 -12.90
N THR A 120 4.32 12.66 -14.21
CA THR A 120 3.83 11.44 -14.83
C THR A 120 4.96 10.78 -15.61
N VAL A 121 5.23 9.52 -15.32
CA VAL A 121 6.20 8.70 -16.07
C VAL A 121 5.47 7.60 -16.81
N SER A 122 5.71 7.47 -18.10
CA SER A 122 5.06 6.47 -18.95
C SER A 122 6.09 5.67 -19.76
N LYS A 123 5.69 4.48 -20.21
CA LYS A 123 6.46 3.68 -21.15
C LYS A 123 5.62 3.46 -22.39
N GLY A 124 5.90 4.28 -23.42
CA GLY A 124 5.09 4.28 -24.61
C GLY A 124 3.65 4.76 -24.41
N PRO A 125 2.81 4.72 -25.43
CA PRO A 125 1.45 5.22 -25.36
C PRO A 125 0.58 4.35 -24.44
N GLY A 126 -0.04 4.98 -23.46
CA GLY A 126 -1.08 4.36 -22.61
C GLY A 126 -0.60 3.59 -21.38
N ILE A 127 0.70 3.43 -21.14
CA ILE A 127 1.19 2.73 -19.94
C ILE A 127 1.81 3.73 -18.98
N THR A 128 1.04 4.16 -17.96
CA THR A 128 1.55 4.97 -16.87
C THR A 128 2.27 4.07 -15.87
N LEU A 129 3.55 4.33 -15.65
CA LEU A 129 4.39 3.62 -14.71
C LEU A 129 4.35 4.24 -13.32
N LEU A 130 4.29 5.57 -13.27
CA LEU A 130 4.23 6.35 -12.04
C LEU A 130 3.46 7.65 -12.30
N SER A 131 2.59 8.00 -11.37
CA SER A 131 1.97 9.32 -11.25
C SER A 131 2.20 9.82 -9.84
N LEU A 132 2.80 10.98 -9.70
CA LEU A 132 3.09 11.67 -8.46
C LEU A 132 2.44 13.04 -8.51
N ARG A 133 1.62 13.36 -7.50
CA ARG A 133 1.12 14.73 -7.24
C ARG A 133 1.57 15.12 -5.85
N GLN A 134 2.02 16.35 -5.70
CA GLN A 134 2.57 16.84 -4.44
C GLN A 134 2.39 18.35 -4.33
N ASP A 135 2.04 18.80 -3.14
CA ASP A 135 2.16 20.20 -2.72
C ASP A 135 3.18 20.36 -1.57
N ALA A 136 3.10 21.41 -0.81
CA ALA A 136 4.03 21.68 0.30
C ALA A 136 3.87 20.68 1.46
N ALA A 137 2.68 20.16 1.70
CA ALA A 137 2.34 19.39 2.89
C ALA A 137 1.96 17.93 2.58
N PHE A 138 1.43 17.65 1.40
CA PHE A 138 0.81 16.39 1.06
C PHE A 138 1.31 15.85 -0.28
N ALA A 139 1.33 14.53 -0.42
CA ALA A 139 1.67 13.90 -1.68
C ALA A 139 0.85 12.63 -1.93
N GLU A 140 0.62 12.34 -3.20
CA GLU A 140 -0.02 11.14 -3.69
C GLU A 140 0.85 10.50 -4.76
N VAL A 141 1.15 9.21 -4.62
CA VAL A 141 1.93 8.44 -5.58
C VAL A 141 1.13 7.22 -6.01
N LYS A 142 0.95 7.07 -7.32
CA LYS A 142 0.23 5.95 -7.94
C LYS A 142 1.07 5.30 -9.03
N GLY A 143 0.81 4.04 -9.35
CA GLY A 143 1.40 3.33 -10.48
C GLY A 143 2.18 2.09 -10.11
N ALA A 144 2.61 1.36 -11.13
CA ALA A 144 3.29 0.06 -10.97
C ALA A 144 4.62 0.15 -10.19
N PHE A 145 5.30 1.30 -10.29
CA PHE A 145 6.56 1.55 -9.56
C PHE A 145 6.35 1.84 -8.07
N ALA A 146 5.20 2.34 -7.69
CA ALA A 146 4.88 2.59 -6.28
C ALA A 146 4.58 1.29 -5.50
N ARG A 147 4.56 0.12 -6.17
CA ARG A 147 4.12 -1.19 -5.66
C ARG A 147 2.72 -1.16 -5.05
N HIS A 148 2.39 -0.10 -4.34
CA HIS A 148 1.09 0.24 -3.79
C HIS A 148 0.90 1.75 -3.94
N SER A 149 -0.31 2.19 -4.22
CA SER A 149 -0.62 3.62 -4.16
C SER A 149 -0.43 4.10 -2.72
N TRP A 150 0.24 5.24 -2.59
CA TRP A 150 0.44 5.90 -1.31
C TRP A 150 -0.09 7.33 -1.37
N SER A 151 -0.70 7.77 -0.29
CA SER A 151 -1.22 9.13 -0.16
C SER A 151 -1.11 9.54 1.31
N GLY A 152 -0.54 10.71 1.57
CA GLY A 152 -0.34 11.18 2.95
C GLY A 152 0.56 12.41 3.05
N PRO A 153 0.80 12.89 4.28
CA PRO A 153 1.71 13.98 4.56
C PRO A 153 3.14 13.64 4.10
N VAL A 154 3.83 14.62 3.51
CA VAL A 154 5.17 14.44 2.93
C VAL A 154 6.20 13.97 3.96
N ASP A 155 6.11 14.44 5.19
CA ASP A 155 6.98 14.06 6.31
C ASP A 155 6.81 12.60 6.74
N GLN A 156 5.65 12.00 6.48
CA GLN A 156 5.33 10.60 6.78
C GLN A 156 5.60 9.65 5.60
N ALA A 157 6.19 10.16 4.53
CA ALA A 157 6.44 9.37 3.34
C ALA A 157 7.38 8.18 3.60
N PRO A 158 7.05 7.00 3.05
CA PRO A 158 7.93 5.84 3.09
C PRO A 158 9.33 6.17 2.53
N PRO A 159 10.40 5.59 3.10
CA PRO A 159 11.77 5.85 2.64
C PRO A 159 11.97 5.69 1.14
N GLN A 160 11.29 4.72 0.51
CA GLN A 160 11.39 4.45 -0.92
C GLN A 160 10.83 5.55 -1.82
N LEU A 161 9.98 6.43 -1.28
CA LEU A 161 9.36 7.54 -2.03
C LEU A 161 10.09 8.86 -1.82
N ARG A 162 10.98 8.97 -0.84
CA ARG A 162 11.67 10.24 -0.49
C ARG A 162 12.45 10.83 -1.65
N GLY A 163 13.16 9.99 -2.42
CA GLY A 163 13.87 10.43 -3.62
C GLY A 163 12.94 11.05 -4.67
N TRP A 164 11.78 10.44 -4.87
CA TRP A 164 10.75 10.94 -5.80
C TRP A 164 10.13 12.25 -5.34
N LEU A 165 9.83 12.37 -4.05
CA LEU A 165 9.24 13.59 -3.46
C LEU A 165 10.23 14.76 -3.46
N ALA A 166 11.51 14.51 -3.30
CA ALA A 166 12.55 15.54 -3.35
C ALA A 166 12.73 16.16 -4.75
N LEU A 167 12.23 15.52 -5.81
CA LEU A 167 12.27 16.08 -7.16
C LEU A 167 11.53 17.41 -7.27
N ARG A 168 10.45 17.59 -6.53
CA ARG A 168 9.69 18.85 -6.48
C ARG A 168 10.62 20.05 -6.27
N GLU A 169 11.44 20.03 -5.24
CA GLU A 169 12.38 21.12 -4.92
C GLU A 169 13.38 21.35 -6.05
N GLN A 170 13.85 20.26 -6.67
CA GLN A 170 14.81 20.37 -7.78
C GLN A 170 14.21 21.08 -8.99
N PHE A 171 12.93 20.84 -9.32
CA PHE A 171 12.26 21.47 -10.43
C PHE A 171 11.90 22.94 -10.15
N ILE A 172 11.45 23.23 -8.93
CA ILE A 172 11.12 24.61 -8.52
C ILE A 172 12.37 25.52 -8.54
N HIS A 173 13.51 25.00 -8.06
CA HIS A 173 14.75 25.80 -8.00
C HIS A 173 15.49 25.91 -9.34
N ALA A 174 15.23 25.03 -10.28
CA ALA A 174 15.94 25.01 -11.55
C ALA A 174 15.00 24.76 -12.76
N PRO A 175 14.00 25.65 -12.97
CA PRO A 175 12.92 25.42 -13.91
C PRO A 175 13.37 25.28 -15.38
N ASP A 176 14.46 25.95 -15.78
CA ASP A 176 14.87 26.06 -17.19
C ASP A 176 15.97 25.08 -17.62
N ARG A 177 16.42 24.19 -16.74
CA ARG A 177 17.49 23.25 -17.05
C ARG A 177 17.05 22.21 -18.10
N LYS A 178 17.75 22.12 -19.21
CA LYS A 178 17.53 21.09 -20.26
C LYS A 178 17.83 19.67 -19.73
N THR A 179 18.69 19.55 -18.76
CA THR A 179 19.05 18.30 -18.13
C THR A 179 19.07 18.49 -16.61
N LEU A 180 18.32 17.69 -15.90
CA LEU A 180 18.32 17.64 -14.43
C LEU A 180 18.83 16.29 -13.98
N ARG A 181 19.93 16.29 -13.23
CA ARG A 181 20.44 15.10 -12.54
C ARG A 181 20.26 15.28 -11.04
N TYR A 182 19.57 14.36 -10.42
CA TYR A 182 19.41 14.30 -8.99
C TYR A 182 19.81 12.92 -8.46
N VAL A 183 20.54 12.89 -7.34
CA VAL A 183 20.99 11.67 -6.68
C VAL A 183 20.53 11.74 -5.24
N SER A 184 19.82 10.73 -4.78
CA SER A 184 19.37 10.57 -3.41
C SER A 184 19.70 9.16 -2.95
N ASP A 185 20.47 9.03 -1.88
CA ASP A 185 20.96 7.75 -1.38
C ASP A 185 21.55 6.86 -2.50
N ASN A 186 20.86 5.75 -2.81
CA ASN A 186 21.27 4.83 -3.87
C ASN A 186 20.46 4.98 -5.16
N GLU A 187 19.72 6.08 -5.32
CA GLU A 187 18.86 6.35 -6.48
C GLU A 187 19.42 7.49 -7.32
N THR A 188 19.35 7.34 -8.63
CA THR A 188 19.75 8.39 -9.57
C THR A 188 18.60 8.68 -10.53
N PHE A 189 18.24 9.93 -10.62
CA PHE A 189 17.25 10.47 -11.54
C PHE A 189 17.94 11.36 -12.57
N LEU A 190 17.75 11.09 -13.85
CA LEU A 190 18.26 11.91 -14.94
C LEU A 190 17.12 12.23 -15.88
N PHE A 191 16.72 13.49 -15.89
CA PHE A 191 15.76 14.05 -16.84
C PHE A 191 16.48 14.73 -18.00
N ARG A 192 15.95 14.57 -19.21
CA ARG A 192 16.37 15.26 -20.43
C ARG A 192 15.12 15.82 -21.11
N PHE A 193 15.06 17.13 -21.27
CA PHE A 193 13.96 17.89 -21.86
C PHE A 193 14.33 18.45 -23.22
#